data_eb10fd208657f4cf599fca94c41a2b14
#
_entry.id   eb10fd208657f4cf599fca94c41a2b14
#
_cell.length_a   1.000
_cell.length_b   1.000
_cell.length_c   1.000
_cell.angle_alpha   90.00
_cell.angle_beta   90.00
_cell.angle_gamma   90.00
#
_symmetry.space_group_name_H-M   'P 1'
#
loop_
_entity.id
_entity.type
_entity.pdbx_description
1 polymer ?
#
loop_
_entity_poly.entity_id
_entity_poly.type
_entity_poly.pdbx_seq_one_letter_code
_entity_poly.pdbx_strand_id
1 'polypeptide(L)'
;MRKIFTILSIATSLIFANAQNLVQNPGFETGTLAPWAAGWNTAYTAPNITADAHTGSFGANYVPTATTGFFQNVNITAGTQYTLSFWYKISGSGNGGRIWSNFLDAGDNPVNLVTDAANDPLRNNNQYLPKSTAWQQKVITFTAPANVNRLQLHLRAYSNSTVSFDDFSLTTGTLATGEVSVSKHRLVKNTFIQNDGITFGAQSRDVKIYNMYGQVVKTASVKENEVLHVSELQKGNYIVTGIVNNEPVSQKILKD
;
A
#
# COMPACT_ATOMS: atom_id res chain seq x y z
N MET A 1 -35.10 -34.44 37.34
CA MET A 1 -34.17 -33.27 37.33
C MET A 1 -33.54 -33.18 35.92
N ARG A 2 -34.00 -32.25 35.09
CA ARG A 2 -33.44 -31.99 33.76
C ARG A 2 -32.27 -31.02 33.90
N LYS A 3 -31.06 -31.46 33.51
CA LYS A 3 -29.88 -30.61 33.46
C LYS A 3 -29.92 -29.79 32.15
N ILE A 4 -30.08 -28.46 32.30
CA ILE A 4 -30.00 -27.51 31.18
C ILE A 4 -28.52 -27.18 31.00
N PHE A 5 -27.93 -27.58 29.84
CA PHE A 5 -26.60 -27.15 29.43
C PHE A 5 -26.74 -25.83 28.65
N THR A 6 -26.34 -24.75 29.28
CA THR A 6 -26.22 -23.45 28.59
C THR A 6 -24.94 -23.45 27.76
N ILE A 7 -25.04 -23.53 26.43
CA ILE A 7 -23.91 -23.37 25.52
C ILE A 7 -23.67 -21.87 25.36
N LEU A 8 -22.61 -21.37 25.96
CA LEU A 8 -22.14 -19.99 25.77
C LEU A 8 -21.39 -19.90 24.44
N SER A 9 -22.07 -19.44 23.38
CA SER A 9 -21.44 -19.18 22.10
C SER A 9 -20.60 -17.91 22.18
N ILE A 10 -19.28 -18.05 22.28
CA ILE A 10 -18.35 -16.92 22.13
C ILE A 10 -18.25 -16.62 20.63
N ALA A 11 -18.94 -15.57 20.19
CA ALA A 11 -18.76 -15.01 18.87
C ALA A 11 -17.43 -14.24 18.85
N THR A 12 -16.36 -14.88 18.37
CA THR A 12 -15.12 -14.21 18.03
C THR A 12 -15.33 -13.43 16.73
N SER A 13 -15.58 -12.13 16.84
CA SER A 13 -15.53 -11.22 15.71
C SER A 13 -14.08 -11.14 15.21
N LEU A 14 -13.81 -11.73 14.05
CA LEU A 14 -12.56 -11.51 13.33
C LEU A 14 -12.54 -10.03 12.86
N ILE A 15 -11.84 -9.21 13.61
CA ILE A 15 -11.53 -7.84 13.18
C ILE A 15 -10.47 -7.98 12.08
N PHE A 16 -10.87 -7.84 10.82
CA PHE A 16 -9.92 -7.60 9.74
C PHE A 16 -9.33 -6.21 10.00
N ALA A 17 -8.16 -6.15 10.60
CA ALA A 17 -7.39 -4.94 10.68
C ALA A 17 -6.92 -4.61 9.25
N ASN A 18 -7.72 -3.85 8.49
CA ASN A 18 -7.16 -3.10 7.38
C ASN A 18 -6.11 -2.18 7.97
N ALA A 19 -4.85 -2.31 7.52
CA ALA A 19 -3.80 -1.42 7.97
C ALA A 19 -4.26 0.02 7.70
N GLN A 20 -4.47 0.79 8.77
CA GLN A 20 -4.94 2.16 8.67
C GLN A 20 -3.91 2.99 7.93
N ASN A 21 -4.35 3.77 6.94
CA ASN A 21 -3.48 4.75 6.30
C ASN A 21 -3.11 5.84 7.32
N LEU A 22 -1.83 6.01 7.56
CA LEU A 22 -1.30 6.98 8.53
C LEU A 22 -1.22 8.40 7.96
N VAL A 23 -1.26 8.55 6.62
CA VAL A 23 -1.28 9.86 5.97
C VAL A 23 -2.67 10.47 6.11
N GLN A 24 -2.73 11.73 6.53
CA GLN A 24 -3.97 12.49 6.62
C GLN A 24 -4.22 13.24 5.32
N ASN A 25 -5.49 13.39 4.92
CA ASN A 25 -5.90 13.99 3.64
C ASN A 25 -5.07 13.46 2.46
N PRO A 26 -5.03 12.14 2.26
CA PRO A 26 -4.07 11.49 1.37
C PRO A 26 -4.33 11.75 -0.13
N GLY A 27 -5.58 12.03 -0.51
CA GLY A 27 -6.03 12.36 -1.86
C GLY A 27 -6.51 13.81 -1.99
N PHE A 28 -6.23 14.68 -0.99
CA PHE A 28 -6.62 16.09 -0.99
C PHE A 28 -8.12 16.35 -1.10
N GLU A 29 -8.96 15.35 -0.80
CA GLU A 29 -10.42 15.38 -1.00
C GLU A 29 -11.17 16.39 -0.11
N THR A 30 -10.47 17.02 0.84
CA THR A 30 -10.99 18.18 1.58
C THR A 30 -11.02 19.45 0.72
N GLY A 31 -10.48 19.43 -0.51
CA GLY A 31 -10.29 20.61 -1.37
C GLY A 31 -9.22 21.58 -0.86
N THR A 32 -8.46 21.21 0.17
CA THR A 32 -7.41 22.03 0.78
C THR A 32 -6.11 21.23 0.95
N LEU A 33 -5.00 21.91 1.13
CA LEU A 33 -3.72 21.26 1.41
C LEU A 33 -3.66 20.69 2.84
N ALA A 34 -4.33 21.28 3.81
CA ALA A 34 -4.21 20.89 5.22
C ALA A 34 -4.55 19.40 5.45
N PRO A 35 -3.81 18.68 6.31
CA PRO A 35 -2.74 19.14 7.21
C PRO A 35 -1.32 19.11 6.61
N TRP A 36 -1.18 18.94 5.30
CA TRP A 36 0.09 19.13 4.63
C TRP A 36 0.51 20.61 4.67
N ALA A 37 1.81 20.87 4.63
CA ALA A 37 2.38 22.21 4.63
C ALA A 37 3.30 22.41 3.42
N ALA A 38 3.53 23.66 3.02
CA ALA A 38 4.63 24.01 2.11
C ALA A 38 5.95 23.53 2.71
N GLY A 39 6.93 23.20 1.87
CA GLY A 39 8.20 22.63 2.32
C GLY A 39 8.93 23.49 3.35
N TRP A 40 9.88 22.91 4.05
CA TRP A 40 10.59 23.53 5.18
C TRP A 40 11.44 24.77 4.84
N ASN A 41 11.66 25.04 3.57
CA ASN A 41 12.34 26.28 3.13
C ASN A 41 11.30 27.37 2.92
N THR A 42 11.53 28.55 3.46
CA THR A 42 10.63 29.71 3.35
C THR A 42 10.37 30.15 1.91
N ALA A 43 11.25 29.80 0.97
CA ALA A 43 11.05 30.05 -0.47
C ALA A 43 10.12 29.00 -1.13
N TYR A 44 9.77 27.91 -0.46
CA TYR A 44 8.87 26.88 -1.01
C TYR A 44 7.43 27.35 -0.92
N THR A 45 6.70 27.11 -2.01
CA THR A 45 5.27 27.43 -2.13
C THR A 45 4.43 26.16 -2.01
N ALA A 46 3.19 26.31 -1.57
CA ALA A 46 2.22 25.20 -1.56
C ALA A 46 1.84 24.78 -2.99
N PRO A 47 1.46 23.52 -3.21
CA PRO A 47 0.82 23.11 -4.46
C PRO A 47 -0.58 23.74 -4.58
N ASN A 48 -1.05 23.86 -5.81
CA ASN A 48 -2.47 24.11 -6.07
C ASN A 48 -3.26 22.80 -5.90
N ILE A 49 -4.37 22.85 -5.18
CA ILE A 49 -5.30 21.75 -5.11
C ILE A 49 -6.31 21.93 -6.25
N THR A 50 -6.32 20.98 -7.17
CA THR A 50 -7.05 21.09 -8.45
C THR A 50 -7.81 19.80 -8.77
N ALA A 51 -8.69 19.86 -9.78
CA ALA A 51 -9.40 18.69 -10.29
C ALA A 51 -8.52 17.72 -11.13
N ASP A 52 -7.22 17.97 -11.25
CA ASP A 52 -6.27 17.05 -11.85
C ASP A 52 -5.88 15.96 -10.82
N ALA A 53 -6.77 14.99 -10.63
CA ALA A 53 -6.71 13.92 -9.65
C ALA A 53 -6.46 12.55 -10.31
N HIS A 54 -5.87 11.63 -9.57
CA HIS A 54 -5.81 10.21 -9.94
C HIS A 54 -7.12 9.50 -9.57
N THR A 55 -7.58 9.70 -8.32
CA THR A 55 -8.92 9.30 -7.88
C THR A 55 -9.63 10.47 -7.20
N GLY A 56 -10.94 10.34 -6.97
CA GLY A 56 -11.71 11.38 -6.30
C GLY A 56 -11.89 12.64 -7.14
N SER A 57 -11.85 13.80 -6.45
CA SER A 57 -12.16 15.12 -7.04
C SER A 57 -10.97 16.06 -7.07
N PHE A 58 -9.92 15.80 -6.27
CA PHE A 58 -8.81 16.73 -6.07
C PHE A 58 -7.46 16.03 -6.08
N GLY A 59 -6.41 16.75 -6.52
CA GLY A 59 -5.01 16.36 -6.43
C GLY A 59 -4.12 17.56 -6.23
N ALA A 60 -2.88 17.35 -5.81
CA ALA A 60 -1.89 18.41 -5.58
C ALA A 60 -1.07 18.65 -6.85
N ASN A 61 -1.12 19.86 -7.39
CA ASN A 61 -0.49 20.22 -8.66
C ASN A 61 0.53 21.35 -8.52
N TYR A 62 1.68 21.19 -9.18
CA TYR A 62 2.71 22.22 -9.31
C TYR A 62 3.00 22.57 -10.77
N VAL A 63 3.17 23.87 -11.03
CA VAL A 63 3.84 24.42 -12.22
C VAL A 63 4.91 25.39 -11.71
N PRO A 64 6.01 24.88 -11.15
CA PRO A 64 6.95 25.72 -10.41
C PRO A 64 7.92 26.47 -11.32
N THR A 65 8.29 27.68 -10.93
CA THR A 65 9.34 28.48 -11.55
C THR A 65 10.71 28.29 -10.90
N ALA A 66 10.73 27.72 -9.68
CA ALA A 66 11.92 27.35 -8.92
C ALA A 66 11.67 26.02 -8.20
N THR A 67 12.69 25.43 -7.58
CA THR A 67 12.50 24.25 -6.72
C THR A 67 11.54 24.57 -5.57
N THR A 68 10.54 23.74 -5.41
CA THR A 68 9.54 23.85 -4.35
C THR A 68 9.13 22.47 -3.83
N GLY A 69 8.24 22.41 -2.86
CA GLY A 69 7.75 21.14 -2.32
C GLY A 69 6.76 21.32 -1.18
N PHE A 70 6.21 20.21 -0.73
CA PHE A 70 5.28 20.13 0.39
C PHE A 70 5.54 18.87 1.22
N PHE A 71 5.11 18.86 2.46
CA PHE A 71 5.36 17.75 3.36
C PHE A 71 4.24 17.55 4.38
N GLN A 72 4.22 16.36 4.96
CA GLN A 72 3.46 16.03 6.16
C GLN A 72 4.36 15.28 7.13
N ASN A 73 4.31 15.63 8.42
CA ASN A 73 4.92 14.83 9.47
C ASN A 73 3.93 13.75 9.91
N VAL A 74 4.28 12.49 9.68
CA VAL A 74 3.45 11.33 10.00
C VAL A 74 4.07 10.60 11.19
N ASN A 75 3.31 10.39 12.26
CA ASN A 75 3.77 9.62 13.42
C ASN A 75 4.02 8.16 13.03
N ILE A 76 5.17 7.65 13.44
CA ILE A 76 5.61 6.28 13.17
C ILE A 76 6.26 5.67 14.42
N THR A 77 6.43 4.35 14.41
CA THR A 77 7.13 3.60 15.46
C THR A 77 8.47 3.10 14.93
N ALA A 78 9.56 3.40 15.65
CA ALA A 78 10.90 2.91 15.35
C ALA A 78 10.92 1.37 15.26
N GLY A 79 11.72 0.82 14.35
CA GLY A 79 11.84 -0.62 14.11
C GLY A 79 10.67 -1.26 13.38
N THR A 80 9.59 -0.52 13.13
CA THR A 80 8.42 -1.02 12.40
C THR A 80 8.64 -0.91 10.90
N GLN A 81 8.22 -1.94 10.16
CA GLN A 81 8.21 -1.92 8.70
C GLN A 81 6.98 -1.19 8.20
N TYR A 82 7.17 -0.33 7.21
CA TYR A 82 6.13 0.45 6.54
C TYR A 82 6.19 0.27 5.03
N THR A 83 5.03 0.42 4.39
CA THR A 83 4.92 0.62 2.95
C THR A 83 4.31 1.98 2.69
N LEU A 84 5.06 2.82 1.97
CA LEU A 84 4.62 4.09 1.42
C LEU A 84 4.27 3.90 -0.05
N SER A 85 3.13 4.40 -0.48
CA SER A 85 2.82 4.55 -1.90
C SER A 85 2.18 5.91 -2.17
N PHE A 86 2.32 6.38 -3.40
CA PHE A 86 1.63 7.57 -3.92
C PHE A 86 1.57 7.51 -5.44
N TRP A 87 0.61 8.21 -6.01
CA TRP A 87 0.51 8.39 -7.45
C TRP A 87 1.06 9.74 -7.87
N TYR A 88 1.66 9.78 -9.04
CA TYR A 88 2.24 11.00 -9.61
C TYR A 88 2.12 11.03 -11.14
N LYS A 89 2.17 12.24 -11.69
CA LYS A 89 2.17 12.49 -13.12
C LYS A 89 3.10 13.68 -13.38
N ILE A 90 3.99 13.57 -14.38
CA ILE A 90 5.05 14.54 -14.64
C ILE A 90 5.19 14.81 -16.13
N SER A 91 5.16 16.09 -16.51
CA SER A 91 5.45 16.57 -17.86
C SER A 91 6.37 17.79 -17.85
N GLY A 92 6.75 18.26 -19.03
CA GLY A 92 7.62 19.44 -19.19
C GLY A 92 9.09 19.08 -19.42
N SER A 93 9.93 20.11 -19.64
CA SER A 93 11.35 19.97 -19.97
C SER A 93 12.27 19.91 -18.75
N GLY A 94 11.81 20.35 -17.59
CA GLY A 94 12.57 20.39 -16.34
C GLY A 94 12.79 19.00 -15.72
N ASN A 95 13.37 18.96 -14.54
CA ASN A 95 13.69 17.70 -13.83
C ASN A 95 12.46 16.95 -13.26
N GLY A 96 11.28 17.57 -13.27
CA GLY A 96 10.05 16.95 -12.80
C GLY A 96 9.88 17.01 -11.29
N GLY A 97 9.67 15.87 -10.66
CA GLY A 97 9.43 15.74 -9.23
C GLY A 97 10.31 14.67 -8.59
N ARG A 98 10.36 14.68 -7.26
CA ARG A 98 11.11 13.70 -6.48
C ARG A 98 10.55 13.58 -5.07
N ILE A 99 10.56 12.38 -4.50
CA ILE A 99 10.45 12.20 -3.05
C ILE A 99 11.81 12.51 -2.41
N TRP A 100 11.79 13.25 -1.30
CA TRP A 100 12.99 13.63 -0.55
C TRP A 100 12.67 13.67 0.93
N SER A 101 12.34 12.52 1.47
CA SER A 101 11.85 12.33 2.82
C SER A 101 12.97 11.92 3.78
N ASN A 102 12.78 12.22 5.04
CA ASN A 102 13.63 11.80 6.14
C ASN A 102 12.77 11.49 7.37
N PHE A 103 13.35 10.91 8.37
CA PHE A 103 12.73 10.78 9.69
C PHE A 103 13.11 11.93 10.59
N LEU A 104 12.35 12.09 11.66
CA LEU A 104 12.64 12.99 12.76
C LEU A 104 12.74 12.20 14.06
N ASP A 105 13.74 12.52 14.90
CA ASP A 105 13.83 12.03 16.25
C ASP A 105 12.92 12.85 17.21
N ALA A 106 12.96 12.56 18.51
CA ALA A 106 12.17 13.28 19.52
C ALA A 106 12.56 14.76 19.67
N GLY A 107 13.77 15.14 19.22
CA GLY A 107 14.27 16.52 19.23
C GLY A 107 14.09 17.25 17.90
N ASP A 108 13.32 16.69 16.97
CA ASP A 108 13.13 17.22 15.61
C ASP A 108 14.40 17.22 14.72
N ASN A 109 15.44 16.43 15.11
CA ASN A 109 16.61 16.32 14.28
C ASN A 109 16.35 15.35 13.12
N PRO A 110 16.80 15.67 11.90
CA PRO A 110 16.58 14.82 10.74
C PRO A 110 17.47 13.57 10.79
N VAL A 111 16.87 12.41 10.54
CA VAL A 111 17.53 11.11 10.43
C VAL A 111 17.19 10.52 9.06
N ASN A 112 18.18 10.20 8.26
CA ASN A 112 17.99 9.54 6.97
C ASN A 112 17.84 8.02 7.16
N LEU A 113 17.09 7.35 6.27
CA LEU A 113 17.04 5.88 6.23
C LEU A 113 18.41 5.29 5.96
N VAL A 114 19.12 5.86 4.99
CA VAL A 114 20.51 5.56 4.64
C VAL A 114 21.27 6.87 4.51
N THR A 115 22.48 6.96 5.01
CA THR A 115 23.28 8.20 4.98
C THR A 115 23.54 8.67 3.55
N ASP A 116 23.91 7.75 2.65
CA ASP A 116 24.09 8.07 1.23
C ASP A 116 22.75 8.15 0.49
N ALA A 117 22.47 9.31 -0.09
CA ALA A 117 21.25 9.55 -0.83
C ALA A 117 21.09 8.63 -2.06
N ALA A 118 22.19 8.19 -2.66
CA ALA A 118 22.14 7.30 -3.83
C ALA A 118 21.61 5.89 -3.48
N ASN A 119 21.63 5.53 -2.20
CA ASN A 119 21.16 4.25 -1.70
C ASN A 119 19.90 4.37 -0.82
N ASP A 120 19.29 5.56 -0.74
CA ASP A 120 18.13 5.84 0.09
C ASP A 120 16.85 5.90 -0.75
N PRO A 121 15.96 4.89 -0.65
CA PRO A 121 14.71 4.86 -1.42
C PRO A 121 13.74 5.99 -1.03
N LEU A 122 13.80 6.51 0.22
CA LEU A 122 13.01 7.65 0.65
C LEU A 122 13.51 8.99 0.07
N ARG A 123 14.71 8.98 -0.52
CA ARG A 123 15.27 10.07 -1.36
C ARG A 123 15.34 9.67 -2.84
N ASN A 124 14.54 8.66 -3.24
CA ASN A 124 14.48 8.10 -4.59
C ASN A 124 15.87 7.71 -5.15
N ASN A 125 16.78 7.22 -4.30
CA ASN A 125 18.16 6.88 -4.66
C ASN A 125 18.87 8.04 -5.40
N ASN A 126 18.64 9.25 -4.94
CA ASN A 126 19.11 10.51 -5.54
C ASN A 126 18.66 10.76 -6.99
N GLN A 127 17.62 10.05 -7.46
CA GLN A 127 17.09 10.21 -8.81
C GLN A 127 15.79 11.03 -8.80
N TYR A 128 15.42 11.57 -9.95
CA TYR A 128 14.08 12.14 -10.17
C TYR A 128 13.09 11.01 -10.49
N LEU A 129 11.80 11.27 -10.23
CA LEU A 129 10.74 10.37 -10.67
C LEU A 129 10.67 10.34 -12.20
N PRO A 130 10.48 9.18 -12.82
CA PRO A 130 10.31 9.06 -14.26
C PRO A 130 9.18 9.95 -14.77
N LYS A 131 9.39 10.64 -15.89
CA LYS A 131 8.34 11.45 -16.51
C LYS A 131 7.30 10.57 -17.17
N SER A 132 6.03 10.90 -16.96
CA SER A 132 4.89 10.28 -17.61
C SER A 132 3.70 11.24 -17.58
N THR A 133 3.01 11.39 -18.69
CA THR A 133 1.74 12.13 -18.75
C THR A 133 0.56 11.29 -18.26
N ALA A 134 0.73 9.99 -18.12
CA ALA A 134 -0.19 9.10 -17.43
C ALA A 134 0.22 8.96 -15.96
N TRP A 135 -0.76 8.76 -15.07
CA TRP A 135 -0.52 8.50 -13.67
C TRP A 135 0.33 7.24 -13.47
N GLN A 136 1.35 7.35 -12.64
CA GLN A 136 2.27 6.29 -12.25
C GLN A 136 2.27 6.12 -10.74
N GLN A 137 2.38 4.91 -10.25
CA GLN A 137 2.49 4.65 -8.83
C GLN A 137 3.96 4.48 -8.41
N LYS A 138 4.35 5.14 -7.33
CA LYS A 138 5.58 4.85 -6.60
C LYS A 138 5.24 4.06 -5.35
N VAL A 139 5.97 2.97 -5.11
CA VAL A 139 5.86 2.16 -3.88
C VAL A 139 7.24 2.01 -3.27
N ILE A 140 7.34 2.18 -1.96
CA ILE A 140 8.59 2.09 -1.19
C ILE A 140 8.30 1.34 0.10
N THR A 141 9.00 0.24 0.36
CA THR A 141 8.96 -0.47 1.64
C THR A 141 10.25 -0.19 2.41
N PHE A 142 10.14 0.14 3.68
CA PHE A 142 11.28 0.44 4.54
C PHE A 142 10.99 0.06 5.99
N THR A 143 12.05 -0.13 6.79
CA THR A 143 11.95 -0.26 8.24
C THR A 143 12.41 1.06 8.87
N ALA A 144 11.58 1.64 9.73
CA ALA A 144 11.93 2.88 10.42
C ALA A 144 13.18 2.70 11.28
N PRO A 145 14.18 3.59 11.22
CA PRO A 145 15.39 3.50 12.04
C PRO A 145 15.08 3.54 13.55
N ALA A 146 16.06 3.17 14.38
CA ALA A 146 15.95 3.37 15.82
C ALA A 146 15.89 4.86 16.17
N ASN A 147 15.26 5.17 17.30
CA ASN A 147 15.18 6.52 17.89
C ASN A 147 14.48 7.59 17.05
N VAL A 148 13.65 7.19 16.08
CA VAL A 148 12.76 8.10 15.34
C VAL A 148 11.32 7.93 15.76
N ASN A 149 10.51 8.98 15.64
CA ASN A 149 9.09 8.96 15.98
C ASN A 149 8.19 9.56 14.89
N ARG A 150 8.75 10.18 13.86
CA ARG A 150 8.00 10.72 12.72
C ARG A 150 8.73 10.47 11.40
N LEU A 151 7.96 10.23 10.37
CA LEU A 151 8.39 10.36 8.98
C LEU A 151 7.99 11.76 8.50
N GLN A 152 8.96 12.57 8.07
CA GLN A 152 8.69 13.76 7.31
C GLN A 152 8.56 13.35 5.83
N LEU A 153 7.33 13.08 5.42
CA LEU A 153 6.99 12.71 4.05
C LEU A 153 7.03 13.96 3.17
N HIS A 154 8.08 14.15 2.41
CA HIS A 154 8.36 15.35 1.63
C HIS A 154 8.49 15.04 0.14
N LEU A 155 7.71 15.76 -0.68
CA LEU A 155 7.74 15.73 -2.13
C LEU A 155 8.28 17.06 -2.65
N ARG A 156 9.05 17.01 -3.75
CA ARG A 156 9.62 18.18 -4.43
C ARG A 156 9.18 18.25 -5.88
N ALA A 157 9.01 19.46 -6.37
CA ALA A 157 8.81 19.79 -7.77
C ALA A 157 9.86 20.81 -8.24
N TYR A 158 10.29 20.68 -9.47
CA TYR A 158 11.38 21.47 -10.07
C TYR A 158 10.87 22.30 -11.23
N SER A 159 11.53 23.45 -11.47
CA SER A 159 11.16 24.40 -12.52
C SER A 159 11.04 23.74 -13.90
N ASN A 160 10.28 24.38 -14.79
CA ASN A 160 9.99 23.91 -16.14
C ASN A 160 9.33 22.53 -16.21
N SER A 161 8.57 22.17 -15.18
CA SER A 161 7.81 20.92 -15.10
C SER A 161 6.38 21.20 -14.66
N THR A 162 5.46 20.33 -15.05
CA THR A 162 4.15 20.19 -14.43
C THR A 162 4.16 18.88 -13.66
N VAL A 163 3.87 18.92 -12.36
CA VAL A 163 3.95 17.75 -11.47
C VAL A 163 2.67 17.64 -10.66
N SER A 164 1.98 16.53 -10.79
CA SER A 164 0.79 16.23 -9.99
C SER A 164 1.09 15.06 -9.05
N PHE A 165 0.56 15.11 -7.83
CA PHE A 165 0.64 14.07 -6.82
C PHE A 165 -0.74 13.78 -6.25
N ASP A 166 -1.00 12.51 -5.92
CA ASP A 166 -2.28 12.07 -5.38
C ASP A 166 -2.19 10.73 -4.65
N ASP A 167 -3.26 10.35 -3.95
CA ASP A 167 -3.48 9.03 -3.34
C ASP A 167 -2.28 8.50 -2.53
N PHE A 168 -1.85 9.26 -1.56
CA PHE A 168 -0.80 8.85 -0.64
C PHE A 168 -1.29 7.77 0.32
N SER A 169 -0.45 6.78 0.58
CA SER A 169 -0.71 5.74 1.57
C SER A 169 0.57 5.40 2.33
N LEU A 170 0.51 5.43 3.65
CA LEU A 170 1.54 4.90 4.54
C LEU A 170 0.87 3.91 5.49
N THR A 171 1.22 2.64 5.38
CA THR A 171 0.66 1.56 6.19
C THR A 171 1.75 0.76 6.87
N THR A 172 1.44 0.14 8.01
CA THR A 172 2.35 -0.82 8.65
C THR A 172 2.37 -2.13 7.87
N GLY A 173 3.55 -2.74 7.77
CA GLY A 173 3.76 -3.98 7.05
C GLY A 173 4.01 -3.80 5.55
N THR A 174 4.20 -4.89 4.84
CA THR A 174 4.29 -4.92 3.39
C THR A 174 2.87 -4.89 2.80
N LEU A 175 2.64 -4.11 1.73
CA LEU A 175 1.45 -4.32 0.91
C LEU A 175 1.44 -5.78 0.45
N ALA A 176 0.36 -6.48 0.70
CA ALA A 176 0.16 -7.87 0.26
C ALA A 176 0.03 -8.01 -1.28
N THR A 177 0.63 -7.10 -2.04
CA THR A 177 0.77 -7.16 -3.51
C THR A 177 2.21 -7.46 -3.93
N GLY A 178 3.14 -7.59 -2.97
CA GLY A 178 4.41 -8.26 -3.25
C GLY A 178 4.11 -9.71 -3.59
N GLU A 179 4.74 -10.26 -4.64
CA GLU A 179 4.83 -11.70 -4.82
C GLU A 179 5.08 -12.32 -3.45
N VAL A 180 4.20 -13.24 -3.05
CA VAL A 180 4.42 -14.07 -1.89
C VAL A 180 5.84 -14.59 -2.05
N SER A 181 6.78 -14.05 -1.27
CA SER A 181 8.10 -14.68 -1.13
C SER A 181 7.76 -16.15 -0.95
N VAL A 182 8.31 -16.99 -1.82
CA VAL A 182 7.98 -18.40 -1.95
C VAL A 182 7.99 -19.02 -0.54
N SER A 183 6.87 -18.83 0.16
CA SER A 183 6.57 -19.55 1.39
C SER A 183 6.67 -21.00 0.98
N LYS A 184 7.41 -21.80 1.74
CA LYS A 184 7.56 -23.25 1.55
C LYS A 184 6.21 -23.97 1.41
N HIS A 185 5.07 -23.28 1.51
CA HIS A 185 3.73 -23.82 1.50
C HIS A 185 2.82 -22.96 0.59
N ARG A 186 2.84 -23.24 -0.71
CA ARG A 186 1.84 -22.69 -1.63
C ARG A 186 0.47 -23.26 -1.29
N LEU A 187 -0.51 -22.38 -0.98
CA LEU A 187 -1.91 -22.82 -0.78
C LEU A 187 -2.48 -23.40 -2.07
N VAL A 188 -2.25 -22.76 -3.22
CA VAL A 188 -2.73 -23.16 -4.54
C VAL A 188 -1.55 -23.35 -5.49
N LYS A 189 -1.50 -24.50 -6.19
CA LYS A 189 -0.45 -24.81 -7.17
C LYS A 189 -0.66 -24.13 -8.51
N ASN A 190 -1.92 -24.01 -8.98
CA ASN A 190 -2.29 -23.40 -10.24
C ASN A 190 -3.04 -22.07 -10.00
N THR A 191 -2.40 -20.97 -10.31
CA THR A 191 -3.00 -19.61 -10.18
C THR A 191 -3.83 -19.21 -11.39
N PHE A 192 -3.71 -19.93 -12.49
CA PHE A 192 -4.52 -19.78 -13.70
C PHE A 192 -5.37 -21.03 -13.90
N ILE A 193 -6.70 -20.89 -13.83
CA ILE A 193 -7.66 -21.98 -13.79
C ILE A 193 -8.36 -22.08 -15.16
N GLN A 194 -7.93 -23.04 -15.97
CA GLN A 194 -8.51 -23.32 -17.30
C GLN A 194 -9.53 -24.46 -17.30
N ASN A 195 -9.37 -25.43 -16.40
CA ASN A 195 -10.17 -26.67 -16.37
C ASN A 195 -11.04 -26.77 -15.11
N ASP A 196 -11.58 -25.67 -14.62
CA ASP A 196 -12.49 -25.62 -13.46
C ASP A 196 -11.97 -26.28 -12.18
N GLY A 197 -10.66 -26.51 -12.08
CA GLY A 197 -10.03 -27.16 -10.93
C GLY A 197 -8.93 -26.32 -10.29
N ILE A 198 -9.06 -26.05 -8.99
CA ILE A 198 -8.01 -25.46 -8.17
C ILE A 198 -7.25 -26.59 -7.50
N THR A 199 -5.96 -26.76 -7.80
CA THR A 199 -5.10 -27.75 -7.15
C THR A 199 -4.39 -27.13 -5.95
N PHE A 200 -4.58 -27.73 -4.77
CA PHE A 200 -3.99 -27.24 -3.54
C PHE A 200 -2.57 -27.78 -3.30
N GLY A 201 -1.68 -26.91 -2.84
CA GLY A 201 -0.29 -27.25 -2.55
C GLY A 201 -0.05 -27.68 -1.11
N ALA A 202 -1.02 -27.48 -0.25
CA ALA A 202 -0.97 -27.86 1.16
C ALA A 202 -2.37 -28.22 1.68
N GLN A 203 -2.41 -29.02 2.74
CA GLN A 203 -3.65 -29.24 3.48
C GLN A 203 -4.08 -27.93 4.15
N SER A 204 -5.33 -27.55 3.98
CA SER A 204 -5.90 -26.35 4.61
C SER A 204 -7.34 -26.61 5.06
N ARG A 205 -7.65 -26.16 6.28
CA ARG A 205 -9.02 -26.03 6.78
C ARG A 205 -9.49 -24.61 6.51
N ASP A 206 -10.78 -24.37 6.46
CA ASP A 206 -11.39 -23.05 6.27
C ASP A 206 -10.93 -22.32 4.99
N VAL A 207 -10.76 -23.06 3.89
CA VAL A 207 -10.53 -22.43 2.58
C VAL A 207 -11.76 -21.63 2.21
N LYS A 208 -11.55 -20.36 1.86
CA LYS A 208 -12.58 -19.44 1.34
C LYS A 208 -12.13 -18.85 0.03
N ILE A 209 -13.02 -18.81 -0.94
CA ILE A 209 -12.81 -18.14 -2.21
C ILE A 209 -13.68 -16.89 -2.24
N TYR A 210 -13.06 -15.74 -2.51
CA TYR A 210 -13.72 -14.45 -2.58
C TYR A 210 -13.69 -13.93 -4.01
N ASN A 211 -14.79 -13.31 -4.44
CA ASN A 211 -14.81 -12.51 -5.65
C ASN A 211 -14.15 -11.13 -5.40
N MET A 212 -14.03 -10.31 -6.45
CA MET A 212 -13.41 -8.98 -6.35
C MET A 212 -14.21 -7.98 -5.51
N TYR A 213 -15.46 -8.31 -5.14
CA TYR A 213 -16.31 -7.51 -4.24
C TYR A 213 -16.15 -7.93 -2.76
N GLY A 214 -15.24 -8.88 -2.46
CA GLY A 214 -15.03 -9.39 -1.10
C GLY A 214 -16.09 -10.37 -0.61
N GLN A 215 -16.98 -10.85 -1.47
CA GLN A 215 -18.00 -11.82 -1.12
C GLN A 215 -17.42 -13.23 -1.18
N VAL A 216 -17.71 -14.06 -0.18
CA VAL A 216 -17.37 -15.49 -0.20
C VAL A 216 -18.26 -16.20 -1.21
N VAL A 217 -17.65 -16.77 -2.25
CA VAL A 217 -18.34 -17.50 -3.32
C VAL A 217 -18.21 -19.00 -3.18
N LYS A 218 -17.23 -19.50 -2.42
CA LYS A 218 -17.07 -20.90 -2.10
C LYS A 218 -16.29 -21.12 -0.80
N THR A 219 -16.61 -22.17 -0.07
CA THR A 219 -15.85 -22.64 1.10
C THR A 219 -15.52 -24.11 0.94
N ALA A 220 -14.35 -24.55 1.46
CA ALA A 220 -13.92 -25.94 1.42
C ALA A 220 -12.91 -26.25 2.53
N SER A 221 -12.71 -27.54 2.79
CA SER A 221 -11.52 -28.06 3.47
C SER A 221 -10.84 -28.99 2.50
N VAL A 222 -9.53 -28.85 2.33
CA VAL A 222 -8.77 -29.55 1.27
C VAL A 222 -7.54 -30.24 1.84
N LYS A 223 -7.13 -31.31 1.19
CA LYS A 223 -5.84 -31.98 1.43
C LYS A 223 -4.80 -31.47 0.45
N GLU A 224 -3.54 -31.75 0.75
CA GLU A 224 -2.46 -31.52 -0.20
C GLU A 224 -2.69 -32.34 -1.49
N ASN A 225 -2.48 -31.70 -2.65
CA ASN A 225 -2.71 -32.24 -4.00
C ASN A 225 -4.20 -32.50 -4.35
N GLU A 226 -5.13 -32.09 -3.51
CA GLU A 226 -6.55 -32.18 -3.81
C GLU A 226 -6.95 -31.12 -4.84
N VAL A 227 -7.88 -31.49 -5.72
CA VAL A 227 -8.47 -30.59 -6.72
C VAL A 227 -9.87 -30.19 -6.26
N LEU A 228 -10.06 -28.90 -6.01
CA LEU A 228 -11.38 -28.33 -5.74
C LEU A 228 -12.01 -27.86 -7.05
N HIS A 229 -13.14 -28.43 -7.42
CA HIS A 229 -13.89 -28.00 -8.60
C HIS A 229 -14.61 -26.66 -8.35
N VAL A 230 -14.49 -25.77 -9.32
CA VAL A 230 -15.03 -24.40 -9.30
C VAL A 230 -15.73 -24.04 -10.61
N SER A 231 -16.40 -25.01 -11.23
CA SER A 231 -17.14 -24.81 -12.48
C SER A 231 -18.27 -23.78 -12.37
N GLU A 232 -18.82 -23.60 -11.17
CA GLU A 232 -19.86 -22.61 -10.87
C GLU A 232 -19.36 -21.17 -10.83
N LEU A 233 -18.03 -20.96 -10.71
CA LEU A 233 -17.45 -19.62 -10.69
C LEU A 233 -17.36 -19.06 -12.11
N GLN A 234 -17.75 -17.80 -12.27
CA GLN A 234 -17.60 -17.07 -13.54
C GLN A 234 -16.13 -16.76 -13.83
N LYS A 235 -15.81 -16.48 -15.11
CA LYS A 235 -14.49 -15.98 -15.50
C LYS A 235 -14.12 -14.71 -14.72
N GLY A 236 -12.90 -14.64 -14.23
CA GLY A 236 -12.45 -13.47 -13.48
C GLY A 236 -11.41 -13.75 -12.40
N ASN A 237 -11.07 -12.70 -11.67
CA ASN A 237 -10.12 -12.77 -10.57
C ASN A 237 -10.80 -13.14 -9.26
N TYR A 238 -10.14 -13.98 -8.46
CA TYR A 238 -10.58 -14.44 -7.15
C TYR A 238 -9.41 -14.43 -6.16
N ILE A 239 -9.74 -14.31 -4.89
CA ILE A 239 -8.78 -14.50 -3.79
C ILE A 239 -9.14 -15.79 -3.06
N VAL A 240 -8.19 -16.70 -2.96
CA VAL A 240 -8.30 -17.93 -2.15
C VAL A 240 -7.56 -17.73 -0.85
N THR A 241 -8.23 -17.92 0.28
CA THR A 241 -7.62 -17.87 1.61
C THR A 241 -7.71 -19.23 2.29
N GLY A 242 -6.84 -19.46 3.26
CA GLY A 242 -6.86 -20.68 4.07
C GLY A 242 -5.83 -20.60 5.20
N ILE A 243 -5.80 -21.65 6.04
CA ILE A 243 -4.81 -21.78 7.11
C ILE A 243 -3.91 -22.97 6.78
N VAL A 244 -2.61 -22.73 6.63
CA VAL A 244 -1.58 -23.74 6.39
C VAL A 244 -0.59 -23.69 7.55
N ASN A 245 -0.37 -24.81 8.25
CA ASN A 245 0.51 -24.89 9.43
C ASN A 245 0.21 -23.83 10.50
N ASN A 246 -1.06 -23.55 10.78
CA ASN A 246 -1.56 -22.52 11.69
C ASN A 246 -1.27 -21.07 11.25
N GLU A 247 -0.79 -20.84 10.03
CA GLU A 247 -0.58 -19.52 9.48
C GLU A 247 -1.65 -19.19 8.44
N PRO A 248 -2.28 -18.00 8.48
CA PRO A 248 -3.20 -17.58 7.45
C PRO A 248 -2.44 -17.29 6.15
N VAL A 249 -2.94 -17.83 5.05
CA VAL A 249 -2.38 -17.62 3.72
C VAL A 249 -3.47 -17.14 2.78
N SER A 250 -3.09 -16.30 1.81
CA SER A 250 -3.97 -15.86 0.73
C SER A 250 -3.24 -15.92 -0.61
N GLN A 251 -3.96 -16.22 -1.66
CA GLN A 251 -3.39 -16.30 -3.00
C GLN A 251 -4.42 -15.88 -4.04
N LYS A 252 -3.99 -15.02 -4.99
CA LYS A 252 -4.84 -14.62 -6.12
C LYS A 252 -4.84 -15.72 -7.18
N ILE A 253 -6.01 -15.99 -7.75
CA ILE A 253 -6.19 -16.85 -8.91
C ILE A 253 -6.99 -16.13 -10.00
N LEU A 254 -6.76 -16.52 -11.24
CA LEU A 254 -7.54 -16.08 -12.40
C LEU A 254 -8.24 -17.31 -12.99
N LYS A 255 -9.57 -17.26 -13.10
CA LYS A 255 -10.39 -18.24 -13.82
C LYS A 255 -10.66 -17.73 -15.23
N ASP A 256 -10.29 -18.54 -16.23
CA ASP A 256 -10.55 -18.30 -17.66
C ASP A 256 -11.92 -18.85 -18.10
#